data_59b179bc337b7b145747561a6850dab5
#
_entry.id   59b179bc337b7b145747561a6850dab5
#
_cell.length_a   1.000
_cell.length_b   1.000
_cell.length_c   1.000
_cell.angle_alpha   90.00
_cell.angle_beta   90.00
_cell.angle_gamma   90.00
#
_symmetry.space_group_name_H-M   'P 1'
#
loop_
_entity.id
_entity.type
_entity.pdbx_description
1 polymer ?
#
loop_
_entity_poly.entity_id
_entity_poly.type
_entity_poly.pdbx_seq_one_letter_code
_entity_poly.pdbx_strand_id
1 'polypeptide(L)'
;MIAFFFMRRNPYPLVWNCLRVSGVTAFFTRSSAANIPVNMKLCHDLGLNPDTYSVSIPLGSTINMAGVAITINLLTLAAVNTLGIPVDFATAFVLSVVAAISAYGASSIAGGSLLLIPVACSLFGISNDIAIQVVGVGFVIGVIQDSCETALNSSTDVLFTAVAEYAATRKNNSSRQACSCLVFYAFILTY
;
A
#
# COMPACT_ATOMS: atom_id res chain seq x y z
N MET A 1 -6.36 8.83 -9.85
CA MET A 1 -7.35 8.49 -10.90
C MET A 1 -8.50 7.65 -10.33
N ILE A 2 -8.26 6.52 -9.67
CA ILE A 2 -9.30 5.64 -9.10
C ILE A 2 -10.24 6.40 -8.16
N ALA A 3 -9.70 7.10 -7.16
CA ALA A 3 -10.50 7.91 -6.22
C ALA A 3 -11.38 8.95 -6.93
N PHE A 4 -10.87 9.61 -7.98
CA PHE A 4 -11.65 10.56 -8.77
C PHE A 4 -12.83 9.89 -9.50
N PHE A 5 -12.58 8.70 -10.06
CA PHE A 5 -13.62 7.95 -10.78
C PHE A 5 -14.77 7.54 -9.86
N PHE A 6 -14.45 7.03 -8.67
CA PHE A 6 -15.46 6.59 -7.69
C PHE A 6 -16.16 7.74 -6.98
N MET A 7 -15.42 8.75 -6.53
CA MET A 7 -15.99 9.90 -5.80
C MET A 7 -16.66 10.93 -6.73
N ARG A 8 -16.24 11.02 -8.00
CA ARG A 8 -16.58 12.09 -8.94
C ARG A 8 -16.45 13.51 -8.36
N ARG A 9 -15.56 13.65 -7.39
CA ARG A 9 -15.15 14.91 -6.77
C ARG A 9 -13.64 14.98 -6.76
N ASN A 10 -13.09 16.17 -6.56
CA ASN A 10 -11.66 16.36 -6.43
C ASN A 10 -11.13 15.57 -5.21
N PRO A 11 -10.30 14.53 -5.38
CA PRO A 11 -9.79 13.73 -4.28
C PRO A 11 -8.61 14.37 -3.54
N TYR A 12 -7.99 15.40 -4.10
CA TYR A 12 -6.77 16.00 -3.55
C TYR A 12 -6.90 16.49 -2.10
N PRO A 13 -7.98 17.17 -1.68
CA PRO A 13 -8.14 17.59 -0.28
C PRO A 13 -8.19 16.40 0.68
N LEU A 14 -8.84 15.30 0.28
CA LEU A 14 -8.90 14.07 1.06
C LEU A 14 -7.52 13.41 1.15
N VAL A 15 -6.83 13.25 0.03
CA VAL A 15 -5.46 12.69 -0.02
C VAL A 15 -4.52 13.49 0.87
N TRP A 16 -4.58 14.82 0.79
CA TRP A 16 -3.75 15.70 1.61
C TRP A 16 -4.04 15.55 3.11
N ASN A 17 -5.30 15.44 3.48
CA ASN A 17 -5.70 15.24 4.88
C ASN A 17 -5.24 13.87 5.40
N CYS A 18 -5.38 12.81 4.61
CA CYS A 18 -4.88 11.49 4.95
C CYS A 18 -3.36 11.48 5.13
N LEU A 19 -2.61 12.09 4.20
CA LEU A 19 -1.16 12.19 4.30
C LEU A 19 -0.72 13.01 5.52
N ARG A 20 -1.37 14.13 5.77
CA ARG A 20 -1.00 15.04 6.88
C ARG A 20 -1.24 14.39 8.24
N VAL A 21 -2.34 13.69 8.44
CA VAL A 21 -2.71 13.15 9.76
C VAL A 21 -2.17 11.73 9.91
N SER A 22 -2.57 10.83 9.04
CA SER A 22 -2.18 9.42 9.11
C SER A 22 -0.74 9.21 8.64
N GLY A 23 -0.37 9.76 7.48
CA GLY A 23 0.95 9.56 6.89
C GLY A 23 2.07 10.10 7.76
N VAL A 24 1.95 11.31 8.31
CA VAL A 24 2.98 11.88 9.18
C VAL A 24 3.16 11.06 10.45
N THR A 25 2.07 10.63 11.10
CA THR A 25 2.16 9.81 12.31
C THR A 25 2.78 8.44 11.98
N ALA A 26 2.35 7.81 10.90
CA ALA A 26 2.88 6.52 10.45
C ALA A 26 4.37 6.60 10.05
N PHE A 27 4.81 7.71 9.47
CA PHE A 27 6.21 7.97 9.12
C PHE A 27 7.13 7.89 10.35
N PHE A 28 6.73 8.49 11.46
CA PHE A 28 7.54 8.49 12.68
C PHE A 28 7.40 7.21 13.48
N THR A 29 6.23 6.58 13.51
CA THR A 29 6.01 5.32 14.26
C THR A 29 6.53 4.10 13.52
N ARG A 30 6.62 4.15 12.19
CA ARG A 30 7.00 3.02 11.31
C ARG A 30 6.20 1.75 11.59
N SER A 31 4.94 1.91 12.00
CA SER A 31 4.07 0.80 12.33
C SER A 31 2.63 1.13 11.93
N SER A 32 2.12 0.44 10.92
CA SER A 32 0.73 0.57 10.50
C SER A 32 -0.24 0.16 11.61
N ALA A 33 0.11 -0.87 12.39
CA ALA A 33 -0.69 -1.32 13.52
C ALA A 33 -0.77 -0.27 14.64
N ALA A 34 0.35 0.39 14.98
CA ALA A 34 0.35 1.46 15.96
C ALA A 34 -0.46 2.70 15.50
N ASN A 35 -0.65 2.86 14.20
CA ASN A 35 -1.40 3.97 13.61
C ASN A 35 -2.92 3.72 13.52
N ILE A 36 -3.41 2.51 13.83
CA ILE A 36 -4.85 2.18 13.80
C ILE A 36 -5.70 3.20 14.58
N PRO A 37 -5.39 3.57 15.84
CA PRO A 37 -6.20 4.52 16.57
C PRO A 37 -6.28 5.91 15.89
N VAL A 38 -5.16 6.36 15.29
CA VAL A 38 -5.10 7.63 14.56
C VAL A 38 -5.98 7.57 13.31
N ASN A 39 -5.92 6.47 12.57
CA ASN A 39 -6.72 6.24 11.37
C ASN A 39 -8.21 6.15 11.70
N MET A 40 -8.58 5.46 12.77
CA MET A 40 -9.97 5.37 13.23
C MET A 40 -10.52 6.75 13.61
N LYS A 41 -9.72 7.54 14.34
CA LYS A 41 -10.09 8.91 14.68
C LYS A 41 -10.26 9.77 13.44
N LEU A 42 -9.35 9.66 12.48
CA LEU A 42 -9.44 10.40 11.22
C LEU A 42 -10.70 10.02 10.42
N CYS A 43 -11.04 8.73 10.36
CA CYS A 43 -12.29 8.27 9.75
C CYS A 43 -13.53 8.85 10.44
N HIS A 44 -13.52 8.89 11.77
CA HIS A 44 -14.60 9.54 12.55
C HIS A 44 -14.71 11.04 12.20
N ASP A 45 -13.60 11.74 12.16
CA ASP A 45 -13.55 13.18 11.85
C ASP A 45 -13.97 13.48 10.40
N LEU A 46 -13.81 12.52 9.49
CA LEU A 46 -14.31 12.56 8.12
C LEU A 46 -15.82 12.25 8.02
N GLY A 47 -16.47 11.88 9.11
CA GLY A 47 -17.89 11.54 9.17
C GLY A 47 -18.22 10.19 8.54
N LEU A 48 -17.28 9.25 8.51
CA LEU A 48 -17.51 7.90 8.01
C LEU A 48 -18.29 7.05 9.00
N ASN A 49 -18.96 6.01 8.50
CA ASN A 49 -19.74 5.09 9.32
C ASN A 49 -18.84 4.26 10.25
N PRO A 50 -19.07 4.28 11.58
CA PRO A 50 -18.30 3.48 12.54
C PRO A 50 -18.26 1.97 12.23
N ASP A 51 -19.35 1.40 11.73
CA ASP A 51 -19.42 -0.02 11.37
C ASP A 51 -18.47 -0.36 10.20
N THR A 52 -18.24 0.58 9.31
CA THR A 52 -17.33 0.41 8.17
C THR A 52 -15.88 0.51 8.60
N TYR A 53 -15.47 1.63 9.23
CA TYR A 53 -14.06 1.83 9.52
C TYR A 53 -13.54 0.99 10.69
N SER A 54 -14.40 0.54 11.62
CA SER A 54 -13.98 -0.36 12.71
C SER A 54 -13.48 -1.72 12.21
N VAL A 55 -13.91 -2.13 11.02
CA VAL A 55 -13.45 -3.36 10.37
C VAL A 55 -12.37 -3.07 9.33
N SER A 56 -12.58 -2.06 8.47
CA SER A 56 -11.68 -1.80 7.35
C SER A 56 -10.30 -1.31 7.78
N ILE A 57 -10.19 -0.47 8.81
CA ILE A 57 -8.90 0.08 9.26
C ILE A 57 -8.00 -0.99 9.89
N PRO A 58 -8.45 -1.83 10.85
CA PRO A 58 -7.61 -2.91 11.36
C PRO A 58 -7.23 -3.93 10.29
N LEU A 59 -8.15 -4.27 9.39
CA LEU A 59 -7.87 -5.18 8.29
C LEU A 59 -6.89 -4.56 7.29
N GLY A 60 -7.11 -3.31 6.88
CA GLY A 60 -6.25 -2.57 5.97
C GLY A 60 -4.83 -2.40 6.50
N SER A 61 -4.66 -2.20 7.81
CA SER A 61 -3.32 -2.09 8.42
C SER A 61 -2.45 -3.34 8.21
N THR A 62 -3.04 -4.48 7.88
CA THR A 62 -2.32 -5.74 7.61
C THR A 62 -2.22 -6.09 6.14
N ILE A 63 -3.22 -5.73 5.31
CA ILE A 63 -3.27 -6.14 3.91
C ILE A 63 -3.00 -5.00 2.91
N ASN A 64 -3.20 -3.74 3.30
CA ASN A 64 -2.92 -2.60 2.43
C ASN A 64 -1.44 -2.22 2.48
N MET A 65 -0.63 -2.91 1.68
CA MET A 65 0.81 -2.81 1.63
C MET A 65 1.32 -2.21 0.30
N ALA A 66 0.68 -1.14 -0.16
CA ALA A 66 1.04 -0.46 -1.41
C ALA A 66 2.49 0.05 -1.43
N GLY A 67 2.97 0.58 -0.31
CA GLY A 67 4.37 1.02 -0.16
C GLY A 67 5.36 -0.14 -0.26
N VAL A 68 5.02 -1.31 0.28
CA VAL A 68 5.82 -2.55 0.16
C VAL A 68 6.00 -2.95 -1.31
N ALA A 69 4.90 -2.97 -2.07
CA ALA A 69 4.96 -3.29 -3.50
C ALA A 69 5.86 -2.31 -4.27
N ILE A 70 5.78 -1.01 -3.96
CA ILE A 70 6.65 0.01 -4.57
C ILE A 70 8.12 -0.25 -4.20
N THR A 71 8.43 -0.54 -2.95
CA THR A 71 9.79 -0.84 -2.48
C THR A 71 10.39 -2.04 -3.21
N ILE A 72 9.64 -3.14 -3.30
CA ILE A 72 10.09 -4.35 -4.01
C ILE A 72 10.41 -4.03 -5.46
N ASN A 73 9.50 -3.36 -6.17
CA ASN A 73 9.71 -2.98 -7.57
C ASN A 73 10.94 -2.08 -7.74
N LEU A 74 11.05 -1.04 -6.92
CA LEU A 74 12.10 -0.03 -7.05
C LEU A 74 13.50 -0.63 -6.80
N LEU A 75 13.67 -1.39 -5.73
CA LEU A 75 14.97 -1.99 -5.39
C LEU A 75 15.35 -3.11 -6.36
N THR A 76 14.39 -3.91 -6.82
CA THR A 76 14.65 -4.94 -7.83
C THR A 76 15.04 -4.32 -9.16
N LEU A 77 14.31 -3.30 -9.65
CA LEU A 77 14.66 -2.62 -10.91
C LEU A 77 15.96 -1.86 -10.80
N ALA A 78 16.29 -1.28 -9.65
CA ALA A 78 17.59 -0.66 -9.42
C ALA A 78 18.73 -1.69 -9.53
N ALA A 79 18.57 -2.87 -8.93
CA ALA A 79 19.52 -3.96 -9.04
C ALA A 79 19.71 -4.44 -10.48
N VAL A 80 18.61 -4.69 -11.19
CA VAL A 80 18.59 -5.10 -12.60
C VAL A 80 19.30 -4.09 -13.48
N ASN A 81 19.02 -2.79 -13.29
CA ASN A 81 19.66 -1.70 -14.04
C ASN A 81 21.16 -1.61 -13.72
N THR A 82 21.56 -1.79 -12.46
CA THR A 82 22.96 -1.77 -12.04
C THR A 82 23.77 -2.93 -12.67
N LEU A 83 23.12 -4.08 -12.84
CA LEU A 83 23.72 -5.25 -13.48
C LEU A 83 23.69 -5.19 -15.00
N GLY A 84 23.10 -4.16 -15.61
CA GLY A 84 22.99 -4.00 -17.05
C GLY A 84 22.07 -5.04 -17.71
N ILE A 85 21.16 -5.64 -16.97
CA ILE A 85 20.20 -6.62 -17.51
C ILE A 85 19.10 -5.84 -18.27
N PRO A 86 18.83 -6.14 -19.54
CA PRO A 86 17.76 -5.49 -20.28
C PRO A 86 16.40 -5.87 -19.69
N VAL A 87 15.56 -4.87 -19.43
CA VAL A 87 14.19 -5.09 -18.91
C VAL A 87 13.21 -4.91 -20.06
N ASP A 88 12.51 -5.98 -20.40
CA ASP A 88 11.35 -5.92 -21.28
C ASP A 88 10.09 -5.49 -20.53
N PHE A 89 9.18 -4.83 -21.24
CA PHE A 89 7.91 -4.36 -20.66
C PHE A 89 7.10 -5.50 -20.02
N ALA A 90 7.07 -6.68 -20.67
CA ALA A 90 6.37 -7.85 -20.16
C ALA A 90 6.95 -8.32 -18.82
N THR A 91 8.28 -8.37 -18.69
CA THR A 91 8.96 -8.76 -17.45
C THR A 91 8.75 -7.74 -16.34
N ALA A 92 8.76 -6.44 -16.65
CA ALA A 92 8.43 -5.38 -15.69
C ALA A 92 6.99 -5.48 -15.19
N PHE A 93 6.05 -5.82 -16.07
CA PHE A 93 4.66 -6.04 -15.69
C PHE A 93 4.51 -7.26 -14.77
N VAL A 94 5.16 -8.38 -15.11
CA VAL A 94 5.18 -9.59 -14.26
C VAL A 94 5.79 -9.28 -12.89
N LEU A 95 6.90 -8.52 -12.84
CA LEU A 95 7.49 -8.06 -11.58
C LEU A 95 6.46 -7.29 -10.74
N SER A 96 5.73 -6.36 -11.35
CA SER A 96 4.73 -5.55 -10.64
C SER A 96 3.60 -6.41 -10.05
N VAL A 97 3.14 -7.43 -10.79
CA VAL A 97 2.13 -8.39 -10.31
C VAL A 97 2.68 -9.23 -9.16
N VAL A 98 3.89 -9.76 -9.30
CA VAL A 98 4.54 -10.56 -8.25
C VAL A 98 4.81 -9.71 -7.01
N ALA A 99 5.29 -8.48 -7.16
CA ALA A 99 5.51 -7.55 -6.06
C ALA A 99 4.19 -7.23 -5.31
N ALA A 100 3.11 -7.02 -6.05
CA ALA A 100 1.80 -6.78 -5.46
C ALA A 100 1.30 -7.99 -4.65
N ILE A 101 1.39 -9.19 -5.21
CA ILE A 101 0.99 -10.44 -4.51
C ILE A 101 1.87 -10.67 -3.29
N SER A 102 3.19 -10.50 -3.44
CA SER A 102 4.15 -10.67 -2.34
C SER A 102 3.92 -9.67 -1.21
N ALA A 103 3.50 -8.45 -1.55
CA ALA A 103 3.23 -7.40 -0.58
C ALA A 103 2.12 -7.79 0.42
N TYR A 104 1.12 -8.57 0.01
CA TYR A 104 0.10 -9.09 0.93
C TYR A 104 0.65 -10.06 1.98
N GLY A 105 1.73 -10.75 1.67
CA GLY A 105 2.44 -11.63 2.59
C GLY A 105 3.46 -10.91 3.47
N ALA A 106 3.73 -9.64 3.20
CA ALA A 106 4.61 -8.85 4.03
C ALA A 106 3.95 -8.57 5.39
N SER A 107 4.71 -8.77 6.43
CA SER A 107 4.28 -8.38 7.76
C SER A 107 4.43 -6.87 7.94
N SER A 108 3.54 -6.25 8.74
CA SER A 108 3.66 -4.84 9.16
C SER A 108 4.88 -4.57 10.09
N ILE A 109 5.93 -5.36 9.93
CA ILE A 109 7.18 -5.28 10.69
C ILE A 109 8.19 -4.48 9.87
N ALA A 110 8.93 -3.60 10.53
CA ALA A 110 9.99 -2.81 9.90
C ALA A 110 10.97 -3.68 9.11
N GLY A 111 11.20 -3.33 7.84
CA GLY A 111 12.09 -4.08 6.94
C GLY A 111 11.50 -5.36 6.34
N GLY A 112 10.22 -5.67 6.58
CA GLY A 112 9.56 -6.86 6.02
C GLY A 112 9.56 -6.90 4.49
N SER A 113 9.45 -5.77 3.83
CA SER A 113 9.53 -5.63 2.37
C SER A 113 10.86 -6.10 1.79
N LEU A 114 11.96 -5.88 2.50
CA LEU A 114 13.31 -6.22 2.04
C LEU A 114 13.50 -7.74 1.89
N LEU A 115 12.83 -8.52 2.72
CA LEU A 115 12.91 -10.00 2.66
C LEU A 115 12.26 -10.59 1.41
N LEU A 116 11.44 -9.82 0.71
CA LEU A 116 10.76 -10.24 -0.52
C LEU A 116 11.57 -9.90 -1.79
N ILE A 117 12.62 -9.10 -1.67
CA ILE A 117 13.49 -8.72 -2.80
C ILE A 117 14.15 -9.93 -3.48
N PRO A 118 14.69 -10.94 -2.76
CA PRO A 118 15.27 -12.11 -3.42
C PRO A 118 14.28 -12.85 -4.32
N VAL A 119 13.01 -12.93 -3.92
CA VAL A 119 11.94 -13.52 -4.75
C VAL A 119 11.74 -12.73 -6.04
N ALA A 120 11.73 -11.41 -5.95
CA ALA A 120 11.59 -10.54 -7.12
C ALA A 120 12.85 -10.59 -8.02
N CYS A 121 14.04 -10.64 -7.44
CA CYS A 121 15.31 -10.78 -8.17
C CYS A 121 15.42 -12.10 -8.93
N SER A 122 14.83 -13.17 -8.42
CA SER A 122 14.85 -14.50 -9.10
C SER A 122 14.13 -14.47 -10.45
N LEU A 123 13.16 -13.58 -10.68
CA LEU A 123 12.49 -13.39 -11.96
C LEU A 123 13.45 -12.93 -13.08
N PHE A 124 14.54 -12.27 -12.73
CA PHE A 124 15.56 -11.78 -13.64
C PHE A 124 16.79 -12.70 -13.68
N GLY A 125 16.75 -13.88 -13.05
CA GLY A 125 17.87 -14.81 -12.98
C GLY A 125 19.05 -14.28 -12.13
N ILE A 126 18.80 -13.30 -11.26
CA ILE A 126 19.83 -12.74 -10.36
C ILE A 126 20.10 -13.79 -9.26
N SER A 127 21.40 -14.07 -9.02
CA SER A 127 21.81 -15.00 -7.99
C SER A 127 21.43 -14.52 -6.59
N ASN A 128 21.18 -15.46 -5.67
CA ASN A 128 20.83 -15.13 -4.28
C ASN A 128 21.90 -14.28 -3.59
N ASP A 129 23.18 -14.46 -3.90
CA ASP A 129 24.28 -13.69 -3.30
C ASP A 129 24.18 -12.21 -3.65
N ILE A 130 23.82 -11.88 -4.88
CA ILE A 130 23.59 -10.51 -5.31
C ILE A 130 22.28 -9.96 -4.71
N ALA A 131 21.24 -10.77 -4.68
CA ALA A 131 19.98 -10.38 -4.09
C ALA A 131 20.11 -10.01 -2.60
N ILE A 132 20.92 -10.77 -1.85
CA ILE A 132 21.23 -10.46 -0.44
C ILE A 132 22.02 -9.16 -0.32
N GLN A 133 22.91 -8.83 -1.26
CA GLN A 133 23.59 -7.53 -1.26
C GLN A 133 22.60 -6.37 -1.48
N VAL A 134 21.60 -6.55 -2.36
CA VAL A 134 20.53 -5.56 -2.57
C VAL A 134 19.72 -5.37 -1.29
N VAL A 135 19.39 -6.45 -0.58
CA VAL A 135 18.75 -6.40 0.74
C VAL A 135 19.64 -5.61 1.72
N GLY A 136 20.96 -5.87 1.72
CA GLY A 136 21.91 -5.13 2.55
C GLY A 136 21.89 -3.61 2.29
N VAL A 137 21.86 -3.20 1.02
CA VAL A 137 21.68 -1.79 0.64
C VAL A 137 20.34 -1.25 1.13
N GLY A 138 19.27 -2.04 0.99
CA GLY A 138 17.95 -1.72 1.51
C GLY A 138 17.96 -1.45 3.02
N PHE A 139 18.70 -2.22 3.80
CA PHE A 139 18.84 -1.98 5.24
C PHE A 139 19.59 -0.68 5.58
N VAL A 140 20.57 -0.28 4.76
CA VAL A 140 21.31 1.00 4.96
C VAL A 140 20.36 2.19 4.83
N ILE A 141 19.46 2.19 3.84
CA ILE A 141 18.47 3.24 3.64
C ILE A 141 17.17 2.98 4.42
N GLY A 142 17.09 1.85 5.11
CA GLY A 142 15.86 1.26 5.64
C GLY A 142 15.07 2.16 6.57
N VAL A 143 15.71 3.03 7.34
CA VAL A 143 14.99 3.94 8.25
C VAL A 143 14.08 4.89 7.48
N ILE A 144 14.58 5.52 6.42
CA ILE A 144 13.81 6.48 5.62
C ILE A 144 12.83 5.74 4.70
N GLN A 145 13.29 4.66 4.06
CA GLN A 145 12.48 3.85 3.17
C GLN A 145 11.26 3.27 3.88
N ASP A 146 11.46 2.63 5.03
CA ASP A 146 10.40 2.01 5.84
C ASP A 146 9.41 3.06 6.40
N SER A 147 9.93 4.25 6.79
CA SER A 147 9.08 5.37 7.19
C SER A 147 8.16 5.85 6.07
N CYS A 148 8.68 6.01 4.85
CA CYS A 148 7.90 6.41 3.68
C CYS A 148 6.90 5.31 3.28
N GLU A 149 7.33 4.05 3.31
CA GLU A 149 6.53 2.88 3.02
C GLU A 149 5.32 2.81 3.96
N THR A 150 5.57 2.89 5.27
CA THR A 150 4.51 2.86 6.29
C THR A 150 3.56 4.05 6.18
N ALA A 151 4.09 5.24 5.88
CA ALA A 151 3.28 6.43 5.66
C ALA A 151 2.31 6.25 4.49
N LEU A 152 2.78 5.65 3.38
CA LEU A 152 1.92 5.33 2.23
C LEU A 152 0.87 4.28 2.58
N ASN A 153 1.29 3.16 3.20
CA ASN A 153 0.37 2.09 3.58
C ASN A 153 -0.76 2.63 4.46
N SER A 154 -0.42 3.36 5.50
CA SER A 154 -1.39 3.85 6.48
C SER A 154 -2.30 4.95 5.95
N SER A 155 -1.76 5.90 5.17
CA SER A 155 -2.57 6.99 4.60
C SER A 155 -3.52 6.50 3.51
N THR A 156 -3.11 5.52 2.71
CA THR A 156 -3.96 4.91 1.69
C THR A 156 -5.06 4.05 2.29
N ASP A 157 -4.86 3.45 3.45
CA ASP A 157 -5.87 2.70 4.17
C ASP A 157 -7.10 3.57 4.49
N VAL A 158 -6.89 4.75 5.09
CA VAL A 158 -7.96 5.72 5.34
C VAL A 158 -8.57 6.24 4.04
N LEU A 159 -7.73 6.55 3.05
CA LEU A 159 -8.18 7.06 1.75
C LEU A 159 -9.14 6.09 1.08
N PHE A 160 -8.80 4.81 1.02
CA PHE A 160 -9.64 3.80 0.35
C PHE A 160 -10.90 3.49 1.14
N THR A 161 -10.83 3.45 2.46
CA THR A 161 -12.02 3.34 3.32
C THR A 161 -13.00 4.48 3.03
N ALA A 162 -12.51 5.73 2.97
CA ALA A 162 -13.33 6.89 2.67
C ALA A 162 -13.91 6.86 1.24
N VAL A 163 -13.10 6.48 0.25
CA VAL A 163 -13.54 6.38 -1.16
C VAL A 163 -14.62 5.32 -1.30
N ALA A 164 -14.45 4.15 -0.66
CA ALA A 164 -15.40 3.06 -0.70
C ALA A 164 -16.75 3.49 -0.10
N GLU A 165 -16.74 4.17 1.04
CA GLU A 165 -17.95 4.62 1.70
C GLU A 165 -18.66 5.74 0.93
N TYR A 166 -17.93 6.73 0.41
CA TYR A 166 -18.52 7.78 -0.42
C TYR A 166 -19.12 7.20 -1.71
N ALA A 167 -18.51 6.17 -2.30
CA ALA A 167 -19.07 5.47 -3.45
C ALA A 167 -20.34 4.70 -3.09
N ALA A 168 -20.37 4.03 -1.93
CA ALA A 168 -21.52 3.28 -1.43
C ALA A 168 -22.69 4.20 -1.09
N THR A 169 -22.43 5.31 -0.38
CA THR A 169 -23.46 6.30 0.00
C THR A 169 -24.10 6.91 -1.25
N ARG A 170 -23.32 7.15 -2.30
CA ARG A 170 -23.83 7.66 -3.57
C ARG A 170 -24.72 6.65 -4.30
N LYS A 171 -24.40 5.36 -4.25
CA LYS A 171 -25.18 4.28 -4.87
C LYS A 171 -26.45 3.96 -4.08
N ASN A 172 -26.55 4.42 -2.85
CA ASN A 172 -27.49 4.00 -1.83
C ASN A 172 -28.89 4.63 -1.90
N ASN A 173 -29.21 5.30 -3.00
CA ASN A 173 -30.64 5.43 -3.33
C ASN A 173 -31.25 4.08 -3.78
N SER A 174 -30.47 3.00 -3.82
CA SER A 174 -30.98 1.68 -4.27
C SER A 174 -30.11 0.47 -3.83
N SER A 175 -29.91 0.24 -2.55
CA SER A 175 -29.34 -1.01 -1.98
C SER A 175 -28.00 -0.88 -1.21
N ARG A 176 -28.14 -1.03 0.10
CA ARG A 176 -27.17 -0.59 1.13
C ARG A 176 -25.98 -1.50 1.50
N GLN A 177 -25.87 -2.73 1.11
CA GLN A 177 -24.94 -3.67 1.78
C GLN A 177 -23.91 -4.39 0.89
N ALA A 178 -24.12 -4.52 -0.38
CA ALA A 178 -23.24 -5.35 -1.24
C ALA A 178 -22.01 -4.62 -1.80
N CYS A 179 -21.99 -3.30 -1.80
CA CYS A 179 -21.01 -2.52 -2.57
C CYS A 179 -19.71 -2.20 -1.80
N SER A 180 -19.75 -2.15 -0.46
CA SER A 180 -18.56 -1.82 0.34
C SER A 180 -17.52 -2.94 0.29
N CYS A 181 -17.96 -4.19 0.38
CA CYS A 181 -17.09 -5.35 0.26
C CYS A 181 -16.57 -5.56 -1.16
N LEU A 182 -17.39 -5.30 -2.18
CA LEU A 182 -16.99 -5.49 -3.57
C LEU A 182 -15.96 -4.46 -4.05
N VAL A 183 -16.03 -3.21 -3.60
CA VAL A 183 -15.02 -2.18 -3.91
C VAL A 183 -13.70 -2.50 -3.20
N PHE A 184 -13.76 -3.01 -1.99
CA PHE A 184 -12.58 -3.46 -1.25
C PHE A 184 -11.95 -4.70 -1.91
N TYR A 185 -12.79 -5.66 -2.36
CA TYR A 185 -12.33 -6.86 -3.08
C TYR A 185 -11.80 -6.54 -4.50
N ALA A 186 -12.46 -5.64 -5.22
CA ALA A 186 -12.00 -5.19 -6.54
C ALA A 186 -10.67 -4.42 -6.43
N PHE A 187 -10.44 -3.72 -5.33
CA PHE A 187 -9.17 -3.04 -5.07
C PHE A 187 -8.04 -4.03 -4.76
N ILE A 188 -8.32 -5.11 -4.02
CA ILE A 188 -7.38 -6.23 -3.79
C ILE A 188 -6.99 -6.91 -5.11
N LEU A 189 -7.89 -6.98 -6.10
CA LEU A 189 -7.65 -7.64 -7.39
C LEU A 189 -7.07 -6.69 -8.47
N THR A 190 -7.04 -5.38 -8.26
CA THR A 190 -6.64 -4.40 -9.29
C THR A 190 -5.27 -3.75 -9.01
N TYR A 191 -4.62 -4.12 -7.89
CA TYR A 191 -3.22 -3.84 -7.61
C TYR A 191 -2.41 -5.07 -7.92
#